data_ea971b829ca030b709b4f6fb593c3553
#
_entry.id   ea971b829ca030b709b4f6fb593c3553
#
_cell.length_a   1.000
_cell.length_b   1.000
_cell.length_c   1.000
_cell.angle_alpha   90.00
_cell.angle_beta   90.00
_cell.angle_gamma   90.00
#
_symmetry.space_group_name_H-M   'P 1'
#
loop_
_entity.id
_entity.type
_entity.pdbx_description
1 polymer ?
#
loop_
_entity_poly.entity_id
_entity_poly.type
_entity_poly.pdbx_seq_one_letter_code
_entity_poly.pdbx_strand_id
1 'polypeptide(L)'
;MDPISIATTAFTVIKQGISVGKELHSLSGQIIKFVKQMNIVEEEHKKEKSKWYTSSNEEALDTYFKLKQVHDMENQLREMFMLYGAPSLIVTGKQI
;
A
#
# COMPACT_ATOMS: atom_id res chain seq x y z
N MET A 1 11.17 3.27 -11.14
CA MET A 1 10.13 2.27 -11.00
C MET A 1 8.85 2.93 -10.49
N ASP A 2 7.75 2.49 -11.04
CA ASP A 2 6.42 2.96 -10.67
C ASP A 2 6.11 2.62 -9.21
N PRO A 3 5.52 3.55 -8.43
CA PRO A 3 5.17 3.27 -7.03
C PRO A 3 4.28 2.04 -6.85
N ILE A 4 3.37 1.78 -7.80
CA ILE A 4 2.51 0.59 -7.76
C ILE A 4 3.34 -0.68 -7.86
N SER A 5 4.32 -0.70 -8.76
CA SER A 5 5.18 -1.87 -8.95
C SER A 5 6.00 -2.14 -7.69
N ILE A 6 6.53 -1.09 -7.08
CA ILE A 6 7.32 -1.21 -5.85
C ILE A 6 6.42 -1.70 -4.71
N ALA A 7 5.22 -1.13 -4.58
CA ALA A 7 4.27 -1.54 -3.54
C ALA A 7 3.86 -3.01 -3.72
N THR A 8 3.58 -3.42 -4.95
CA THR A 8 3.20 -4.80 -5.25
C THR A 8 4.31 -5.78 -4.91
N THR A 9 5.55 -5.42 -5.23
CA THR A 9 6.71 -6.25 -4.88
C THR A 9 6.85 -6.39 -3.36
N ALA A 10 6.75 -5.27 -2.63
CA ALA A 10 6.82 -5.30 -1.18
C ALA A 10 5.68 -6.14 -0.57
N PHE A 11 4.46 -5.96 -1.09
CA PHE A 11 3.30 -6.74 -0.67
C PHE A 11 3.53 -8.24 -0.87
N THR A 12 4.05 -8.63 -2.02
CA THR A 12 4.33 -10.04 -2.34
C THR A 12 5.36 -10.62 -1.38
N VAL A 13 6.44 -9.87 -1.10
CA VAL A 13 7.47 -10.33 -0.16
C VAL A 13 6.90 -10.52 1.23
N ILE A 14 6.07 -9.59 1.69
CA ILE A 14 5.42 -9.68 3.01
C ILE A 14 4.53 -10.93 3.06
N LYS A 15 3.69 -11.11 2.05
CA LYS A 15 2.76 -12.22 1.98
C LYS A 15 3.49 -13.56 1.99
N GLN A 16 4.54 -13.69 1.20
CA GLN A 16 5.35 -14.91 1.16
C GLN A 16 6.06 -15.15 2.49
N GLY A 17 6.60 -14.08 3.11
CA GLY A 17 7.26 -14.19 4.39
C GLY A 17 6.33 -14.73 5.48
N ILE A 18 5.09 -14.21 5.52
CA ILE A 18 4.09 -14.67 6.46
C ILE A 18 3.74 -16.15 6.20
N SER A 19 3.59 -16.53 4.92
CA SER A 19 3.27 -17.90 4.54
C SER A 19 4.30 -18.92 5.00
N VAL A 20 5.58 -18.53 5.01
CA VAL A 20 6.65 -19.47 5.42
C VAL A 20 6.99 -19.33 6.90
N GLY A 21 6.21 -18.56 7.66
CA GLY A 21 6.36 -18.46 9.11
C GLY A 21 7.40 -17.48 9.59
N LYS A 22 7.83 -16.53 8.76
CA LYS A 22 8.74 -15.49 9.21
C LYS A 22 8.08 -14.56 10.21
N GLU A 23 8.84 -14.09 11.18
CA GLU A 23 8.34 -13.12 12.15
C GLU A 23 8.03 -11.79 11.45
N LEU A 24 6.95 -11.13 11.88
CA LEU A 24 6.57 -9.84 11.32
C LEU A 24 7.65 -8.79 11.49
N HIS A 25 8.40 -8.87 12.60
CA HIS A 25 9.51 -7.95 12.86
C HIS A 25 10.57 -8.03 11.74
N SER A 26 10.85 -9.22 11.24
CA SER A 26 11.83 -9.40 10.17
C SER A 26 11.34 -8.85 8.83
N LEU A 27 10.03 -8.58 8.70
CA LEU A 27 9.44 -8.02 7.51
C LEU A 27 9.21 -6.52 7.60
N SER A 28 9.62 -5.89 8.71
CA SER A 28 9.37 -4.47 8.95
C SER A 28 9.89 -3.56 7.84
N GLY A 29 11.05 -3.88 7.25
CA GLY A 29 11.58 -3.10 6.14
C GLY A 29 10.67 -3.09 4.92
N GLN A 30 10.07 -4.23 4.60
CA GLN A 30 9.14 -4.33 3.49
C GLN A 30 7.81 -3.65 3.79
N ILE A 31 7.36 -3.74 5.05
CA ILE A 31 6.13 -3.07 5.49
C ILE A 31 6.29 -1.55 5.35
N ILE A 32 7.40 -1.01 5.80
CA ILE A 32 7.69 0.43 5.67
C ILE A 32 7.74 0.83 4.21
N LYS A 33 8.39 0.03 3.39
CA LYS A 33 8.49 0.29 1.95
C LYS A 33 7.11 0.33 1.30
N PHE A 34 6.24 -0.61 1.65
CA PHE A 34 4.86 -0.64 1.15
C PHE A 34 4.11 0.63 1.53
N VAL A 35 4.16 1.02 2.81
CA VAL A 35 3.46 2.20 3.31
C VAL A 35 3.95 3.47 2.61
N LYS A 36 5.25 3.59 2.40
CA LYS A 36 5.82 4.73 1.68
C LYS A 36 5.27 4.84 0.26
N GLN A 37 5.24 3.72 -0.46
CA GLN A 37 4.75 3.73 -1.84
C GLN A 37 3.25 4.00 -1.90
N MET A 38 2.49 3.48 -0.93
CA MET A 38 1.07 3.77 -0.81
C MET A 38 0.83 5.27 -0.64
N ASN A 39 1.61 5.93 0.21
CA ASN A 39 1.52 7.36 0.42
C ASN A 39 1.82 8.15 -0.85
N ILE A 40 2.81 7.70 -1.63
CA ILE A 40 3.13 8.33 -2.92
C ILE A 40 1.95 8.24 -3.88
N VAL A 41 1.32 7.07 -3.96
CA VAL A 41 0.16 6.87 -4.83
C VAL A 41 -1.00 7.78 -4.39
N GLU A 42 -1.23 7.89 -3.08
CA GLU A 42 -2.26 8.79 -2.56
C GLU A 42 -2.00 10.24 -2.93
N GLU A 43 -0.76 10.70 -2.84
CA GLU A 43 -0.39 12.06 -3.23
C GLU A 43 -0.58 12.30 -4.72
N GLU A 44 -0.21 11.34 -5.56
CA GLU A 44 -0.41 11.44 -6.99
C GLU A 44 -1.89 11.56 -7.33
N HIS A 45 -2.74 10.77 -6.66
CA HIS A 45 -4.18 10.85 -6.87
C HIS A 45 -4.74 12.21 -6.47
N LYS A 46 -4.28 12.77 -5.36
CA LYS A 46 -4.72 14.11 -4.95
C LYS A 46 -4.40 15.15 -5.99
N LYS A 47 -3.22 15.09 -6.59
CA LYS A 47 -2.83 16.02 -7.65
C LYS A 47 -3.71 15.88 -8.88
N GLU A 48 -3.96 14.66 -9.32
CA GLU A 48 -4.81 14.41 -10.49
C GLU A 48 -6.26 14.76 -10.21
N LYS A 49 -6.74 14.51 -9.00
CA LYS A 49 -8.10 14.87 -8.61
C LYS A 49 -8.33 16.37 -8.68
N SER A 50 -7.33 17.18 -8.33
CA SER A 50 -7.45 18.63 -8.43
C SER A 50 -7.55 19.12 -9.86
N LYS A 51 -7.11 18.33 -10.83
CA LYS A 51 -7.19 18.65 -12.25
C LYS A 51 -8.44 18.09 -12.93
N TRP A 52 -9.28 17.39 -12.19
CA TRP A 52 -10.45 16.69 -12.70
C TRP A 52 -11.33 17.58 -13.56
N TYR A 53 -11.53 18.83 -13.14
CA TYR A 53 -12.44 19.75 -13.82
C TYR A 53 -11.82 20.48 -15.00
N THR A 54 -10.50 20.37 -15.19
CA THR A 54 -9.79 21.16 -16.18
C THR A 54 -9.08 20.31 -17.26
N SER A 55 -9.04 18.99 -17.07
CA SER A 55 -8.31 18.11 -18.01
C SER A 55 -9.08 16.83 -18.25
N SER A 56 -8.50 15.94 -19.02
CA SER A 56 -9.06 14.63 -19.31
C SER A 56 -9.25 13.81 -18.02
N ASN A 57 -10.38 13.14 -17.91
CA ASN A 57 -10.67 12.27 -16.78
C ASN A 57 -9.85 10.98 -16.79
N GLU A 58 -9.16 10.67 -17.88
CA GLU A 58 -8.36 9.44 -18.00
C GLU A 58 -7.27 9.35 -16.94
N GLU A 59 -6.54 10.44 -16.73
CA GLU A 59 -5.47 10.45 -15.73
C GLU A 59 -6.00 10.30 -14.32
N ALA A 60 -7.12 10.96 -14.02
CA ALA A 60 -7.75 10.85 -12.71
C ALA A 60 -8.28 9.44 -12.47
N LEU A 61 -8.86 8.80 -13.48
CA LEU A 61 -9.32 7.42 -13.39
C LEU A 61 -8.16 6.45 -13.18
N ASP A 62 -7.06 6.66 -13.91
CA ASP A 62 -5.88 5.82 -13.78
C ASP A 62 -5.33 5.87 -12.35
N THR A 63 -5.19 7.06 -11.79
CA THR A 63 -4.69 7.21 -10.43
C THR A 63 -5.68 6.67 -9.40
N TYR A 64 -6.97 6.78 -9.67
CA TYR A 64 -8.00 6.21 -8.82
C TYR A 64 -7.89 4.68 -8.75
N PHE A 65 -7.71 4.02 -9.89
CA PHE A 65 -7.54 2.57 -9.90
C PHE A 65 -6.25 2.13 -9.22
N LYS A 66 -5.18 2.88 -9.38
CA LYS A 66 -3.93 2.61 -8.66
C LYS A 66 -4.13 2.73 -7.16
N LEU A 67 -4.82 3.78 -6.72
CA LEU A 67 -5.12 3.99 -5.31
C LEU A 67 -5.96 2.85 -4.75
N LYS A 68 -6.99 2.44 -5.48
CA LYS A 68 -7.84 1.32 -5.08
C LYS A 68 -7.00 0.04 -4.94
N GLN A 69 -6.11 -0.19 -5.87
CA GLN A 69 -5.25 -1.37 -5.86
C GLN A 69 -4.36 -1.42 -4.60
N VAL A 70 -3.72 -0.30 -4.24
CA VAL A 70 -2.89 -0.28 -3.04
C VAL A 70 -3.73 -0.40 -1.76
N HIS A 71 -4.94 0.18 -1.75
CA HIS A 71 -5.82 0.05 -0.60
C HIS A 71 -6.31 -1.39 -0.42
N ASP A 72 -6.57 -2.10 -1.53
CA ASP A 72 -6.94 -3.51 -1.46
C ASP A 72 -5.80 -4.35 -0.90
N MET A 73 -4.57 -4.07 -1.32
CA MET A 73 -3.38 -4.74 -0.78
C MET A 73 -3.21 -4.43 0.71
N GLU A 74 -3.41 -3.19 1.09
CA GLU A 74 -3.34 -2.79 2.51
C GLU A 74 -4.36 -3.56 3.35
N ASN A 75 -5.58 -3.67 2.86
CA ASN A 75 -6.63 -4.40 3.57
C ASN A 75 -6.25 -5.88 3.75
N GLN A 76 -5.68 -6.49 2.73
CA GLN A 76 -5.22 -7.87 2.83
C GLN A 76 -4.10 -8.01 3.87
N LEU A 77 -3.16 -7.06 3.89
CA LEU A 77 -2.10 -7.07 4.89
C LEU A 77 -2.65 -6.92 6.31
N ARG A 78 -3.63 -6.06 6.50
CA ARG A 78 -4.28 -5.89 7.79
C ARG A 78 -4.93 -7.19 8.26
N GLU A 79 -5.65 -7.86 7.37
CA GLU A 79 -6.27 -9.14 7.71
C GLU A 79 -5.23 -10.18 8.11
N MET A 80 -4.13 -10.25 7.38
CA MET A 80 -3.04 -11.17 7.71
C MET A 80 -2.43 -10.85 9.07
N PHE A 81 -2.21 -9.57 9.35
CA PHE A 81 -1.63 -9.16 10.64
C PHE A 81 -2.58 -9.47 11.80
N MET A 82 -3.88 -9.30 11.60
CA MET A 82 -4.86 -9.65 12.63
C MET A 82 -4.84 -11.14 12.93
N LEU A 83 -4.73 -11.97 11.89
CA LEU A 83 -4.66 -13.41 12.06
C LEU A 83 -3.40 -13.85 12.79
N TYR A 84 -2.31 -13.14 12.63
CA TYR A 84 -1.03 -13.47 13.25
C TYR A 84 -0.74 -12.67 14.52
N GLY A 85 -1.74 -11.96 15.04
CA GLY A 85 -1.64 -11.30 16.33
C GLY A 85 -0.87 -10.00 16.37
N ALA A 86 -0.72 -9.33 15.22
CA ALA A 86 0.03 -8.07 15.16
C ALA A 86 -0.73 -6.96 14.43
N PRO A 87 -2.02 -6.70 14.76
CA PRO A 87 -2.79 -5.69 14.05
C PRO A 87 -2.25 -4.27 14.24
N SER A 88 -1.54 -4.02 15.33
CA SER A 88 -1.04 -2.69 15.66
C SER A 88 0.07 -2.21 14.72
N LEU A 89 0.72 -3.09 13.97
CA LEU A 89 1.82 -2.69 13.10
C LEU A 89 1.40 -1.68 12.05
N ILE A 90 0.29 -1.94 11.35
CA ILE A 90 -0.21 -1.02 10.33
C ILE A 90 -0.87 0.20 10.97
N VAL A 91 -1.65 -0.01 12.02
CA VAL A 91 -2.30 1.11 12.73
C VAL A 91 -1.25 2.09 13.24
N THR A 92 -0.20 1.59 13.87
CA THR A 92 0.89 2.44 14.36
C THR A 92 1.57 3.18 13.21
N GLY A 93 1.82 2.49 12.10
CA GLY A 93 2.42 3.12 10.93
C GLY A 93 1.60 4.25 10.35
N LYS A 94 0.28 4.18 10.47
CA LYS A 94 -0.61 5.23 9.96
C LYS A 94 -0.75 6.40 10.92
N GLN A 95 -0.61 6.15 12.21
CA GLN A 95 -0.76 7.19 13.22
C GLN A 95 0.51 7.98 13.48
N ILE A 96 1.61 7.45 13.06
CA ILE A 96 2.89 8.13 13.12
C ILE A 96 3.06 8.98 11.87
#